data_4d5616879caea39b47294b7a7d65b84f
#
_entry.id   4d5616879caea39b47294b7a7d65b84f
#
_cell.length_a   1.000
_cell.length_b   1.000
_cell.length_c   1.000
_cell.angle_alpha   90.00
_cell.angle_beta   90.00
_cell.angle_gamma   90.00
#
_symmetry.space_group_name_H-M   'P 1'
#
loop_
_entity.id
_entity.type
_entity.pdbx_description
1 polymer ?
#
loop_
_entity_poly.entity_id
_entity_poly.type
_entity_poly.pdbx_seq_one_letter_code
_entity_poly.pdbx_strand_id
1 'polypeptide(L)'
;RVYDQLTTPADYLPGNALVGLCDTPRVAERAKNYLWQLGQDITALLEQGLLTGKPPVLAPAFEALCAGLAPRTLLYLDAFPTGAPPVPPAALLSFTARQLSGYGIRFASVTEDLLQYQKEDFAVVLLASSRRKADALQAMLREKRVFSAVDERLHDLPAPGRITIAVGGLSAGFDFPDGKFAVLAEGEADPPELAGPRRTPPPASGWNPSPTWPPGTWWSTSTTASAGLWAW
;
A
#
# COMPACT_ATOMS: atom_id res chain seq x y z
N ARG A 1 20.75 -24.82 -17.90
CA ARG A 1 19.33 -24.59 -17.64
C ARG A 1 18.73 -25.85 -17.06
N VAL A 2 18.09 -25.76 -15.88
CA VAL A 2 17.36 -26.88 -15.26
C VAL A 2 15.90 -26.88 -15.75
N TYR A 3 15.40 -25.72 -16.19
CA TYR A 3 14.05 -25.53 -16.68
C TYR A 3 14.06 -24.90 -18.06
N ASP A 4 13.26 -25.43 -18.97
CA ASP A 4 13.12 -24.93 -20.35
C ASP A 4 12.19 -23.73 -20.45
N GLN A 5 11.23 -23.63 -19.51
CA GLN A 5 10.28 -22.53 -19.44
C GLN A 5 10.30 -21.91 -18.05
N LEU A 6 10.31 -20.59 -18.02
CA LEU A 6 10.15 -19.80 -16.78
C LEU A 6 8.73 -19.26 -16.77
N THR A 7 8.07 -19.43 -15.63
CA THR A 7 6.74 -18.88 -15.36
C THR A 7 6.83 -17.69 -14.41
N THR A 8 5.91 -16.77 -14.55
CA THR A 8 5.77 -15.61 -13.68
C THR A 8 4.59 -15.81 -12.72
N PRO A 9 4.49 -15.10 -11.59
CA PRO A 9 3.30 -15.12 -10.75
C PRO A 9 2.00 -14.79 -11.51
N ALA A 10 2.10 -14.00 -12.58
CA ALA A 10 0.97 -13.64 -13.43
C ALA A 10 0.36 -14.86 -14.15
N ASP A 11 1.15 -15.89 -14.43
CA ASP A 11 0.68 -17.10 -15.14
C ASP A 11 -0.26 -17.96 -14.26
N TYR A 12 -0.19 -17.78 -12.94
CA TYR A 12 -1.05 -18.49 -11.96
C TYR A 12 -2.37 -17.75 -11.66
N LEU A 13 -2.56 -16.54 -12.20
CA LEU A 13 -3.80 -15.82 -11.98
C LEU A 13 -4.94 -16.43 -12.79
N PRO A 14 -6.13 -16.62 -12.19
CA PRO A 14 -7.29 -17.12 -12.93
C PRO A 14 -7.73 -16.12 -14.01
N GLY A 15 -8.42 -16.62 -15.05
CA GLY A 15 -8.85 -15.79 -16.17
C GLY A 15 -9.82 -14.65 -15.80
N ASN A 16 -10.54 -14.79 -14.69
CA ASN A 16 -11.45 -13.77 -14.14
C ASN A 16 -10.81 -12.87 -13.08
N ALA A 17 -9.48 -12.89 -12.94
CA ALA A 17 -8.79 -12.03 -12.00
C ALA A 17 -8.91 -10.55 -12.41
N LEU A 18 -9.08 -9.69 -11.40
CA LEU A 18 -8.91 -8.25 -11.53
C LEU A 18 -7.47 -7.90 -11.16
N VAL A 19 -6.75 -7.26 -12.05
CA VAL A 19 -5.36 -6.85 -11.84
C VAL A 19 -5.30 -5.33 -11.78
N GLY A 20 -4.93 -4.79 -10.63
CA GLY A 20 -4.72 -3.35 -10.43
C GLY A 20 -3.25 -2.99 -10.60
N LEU A 21 -2.96 -1.99 -11.42
CA LEU A 21 -1.65 -1.37 -11.58
C LEU A 21 -1.73 0.04 -10.98
N CYS A 22 -1.05 0.26 -9.87
CA CYS A 22 -1.01 1.55 -9.21
C CYS A 22 0.26 2.31 -9.59
N ASP A 23 0.14 3.58 -9.99
CA ASP A 23 1.26 4.42 -10.42
C ASP A 23 2.04 3.75 -11.57
N THR A 24 1.32 3.43 -12.65
CA THR A 24 1.83 2.69 -13.81
C THR A 24 3.16 3.22 -14.36
N PRO A 25 3.39 4.54 -14.49
CA PRO A 25 4.66 5.07 -14.97
C PRO A 25 5.83 4.71 -14.05
N ARG A 26 5.62 4.74 -12.75
CA ARG A 26 6.62 4.40 -11.75
C ARG A 26 6.94 2.91 -11.74
N VAL A 27 5.91 2.07 -11.92
CA VAL A 27 6.09 0.62 -12.05
C VAL A 27 6.92 0.31 -13.29
N ALA A 28 6.61 0.94 -14.43
CA ALA A 28 7.35 0.78 -15.67
C ALA A 28 8.82 1.20 -15.54
N GLU A 29 9.08 2.34 -14.90
CA GLU A 29 10.43 2.82 -14.63
C GLU A 29 11.22 1.84 -13.74
N ARG A 30 10.58 1.36 -12.67
CA ARG A 30 11.18 0.36 -11.77
C ARG A 30 11.51 -0.94 -12.50
N ALA A 31 10.60 -1.42 -13.34
CA ALA A 31 10.82 -2.61 -14.13
C ALA A 31 12.01 -2.44 -15.11
N LYS A 32 12.10 -1.28 -15.78
CA LYS A 32 13.23 -0.94 -16.65
C LYS A 32 14.55 -0.90 -15.89
N ASN A 33 14.59 -0.24 -14.74
CA ASN A 33 15.78 -0.15 -13.91
C ASN A 33 16.21 -1.53 -13.38
N TYR A 34 15.25 -2.36 -12.99
CA TYR A 34 15.53 -3.75 -12.58
C TYR A 34 16.15 -4.57 -13.71
N LEU A 35 15.60 -4.51 -14.91
CA LEU A 35 16.15 -5.24 -16.07
C LEU A 35 17.55 -4.73 -16.44
N TRP A 36 17.79 -3.43 -16.35
CA TRP A 36 19.11 -2.85 -16.57
C TRP A 36 20.13 -3.39 -15.54
N GLN A 37 19.79 -3.34 -14.24
CA GLN A 37 20.65 -3.87 -13.17
C GLN A 37 20.92 -5.36 -13.37
N LEU A 38 19.89 -6.14 -13.65
CA LEU A 38 20.01 -7.57 -13.92
C LEU A 38 20.97 -7.83 -15.10
N GLY A 39 20.91 -7.00 -16.14
CA GLY A 39 21.84 -7.06 -17.27
C GLY A 39 23.29 -6.81 -16.85
N GLN A 40 23.56 -5.82 -16.00
CA GLN A 40 24.88 -5.55 -15.45
C GLN A 40 25.40 -6.72 -14.60
N ASP A 41 24.56 -7.26 -13.74
CA ASP A 41 24.93 -8.39 -12.86
C ASP A 41 25.26 -9.64 -13.70
N ILE A 42 24.48 -9.93 -14.75
CA ILE A 42 24.77 -11.03 -15.68
C ILE A 42 26.10 -10.80 -16.43
N THR A 43 26.35 -9.58 -16.88
CA THR A 43 27.61 -9.23 -17.56
C THR A 43 28.80 -9.46 -16.63
N ALA A 44 28.72 -8.99 -15.40
CA ALA A 44 29.77 -9.19 -14.41
C ALA A 44 30.05 -10.68 -14.11
N LEU A 45 29.00 -11.51 -14.05
CA LEU A 45 29.13 -12.96 -13.86
C LEU A 45 29.76 -13.66 -15.06
N LEU A 46 29.48 -13.19 -16.28
CA LEU A 46 30.11 -13.68 -17.51
C LEU A 46 31.61 -13.32 -17.55
N GLU A 47 31.96 -12.09 -17.22
CA GLU A 47 33.34 -11.61 -17.15
C GLU A 47 34.17 -12.37 -16.10
N GLN A 48 33.57 -12.74 -14.99
CA GLN A 48 34.20 -13.56 -13.94
C GLN A 48 34.27 -15.05 -14.30
N GLY A 49 33.71 -15.46 -15.44
CA GLY A 49 33.67 -16.87 -15.86
C GLY A 49 32.72 -17.75 -15.02
N LEU A 50 31.86 -17.13 -14.18
CA LEU A 50 30.88 -17.84 -13.36
C LEU A 50 29.64 -18.25 -14.18
N LEU A 51 29.38 -17.55 -15.27
CA LEU A 51 28.40 -17.92 -16.27
C LEU A 51 29.09 -18.17 -17.62
N THR A 52 28.61 -19.14 -18.35
CA THR A 52 29.12 -19.46 -19.71
C THR A 52 27.96 -19.57 -20.69
N GLY A 53 28.17 -19.16 -21.93
CA GLY A 53 27.20 -19.26 -23.00
C GLY A 53 26.29 -18.05 -23.14
N LYS A 54 25.10 -18.22 -23.76
CA LYS A 54 24.15 -17.16 -24.00
C LYS A 54 23.47 -16.76 -22.67
N PRO A 55 23.42 -15.46 -22.33
CA PRO A 55 22.76 -15.00 -21.10
C PRO A 55 21.28 -15.45 -21.08
N PRO A 56 20.78 -15.96 -19.96
CA PRO A 56 19.39 -16.34 -19.82
C PRO A 56 18.49 -15.10 -19.76
N VAL A 57 17.31 -15.17 -20.36
CA VAL A 57 16.24 -14.21 -20.10
C VAL A 57 15.59 -14.61 -18.78
N LEU A 58 15.81 -13.83 -17.74
CA LEU A 58 15.37 -14.14 -16.37
C LEU A 58 14.07 -13.43 -15.99
N ALA A 59 13.73 -12.33 -16.67
CA ALA A 59 12.51 -11.58 -16.42
C ALA A 59 11.95 -11.01 -17.73
N PRO A 60 10.63 -10.95 -17.91
CA PRO A 60 10.01 -10.29 -19.06
C PRO A 60 10.15 -8.77 -18.95
N ALA A 61 10.11 -8.08 -20.08
CA ALA A 61 9.89 -6.63 -20.11
C ALA A 61 8.49 -6.29 -19.61
N PHE A 62 8.33 -5.08 -19.08
CA PHE A 62 7.05 -4.63 -18.48
C PHE A 62 5.90 -4.71 -19.48
N GLU A 63 6.14 -4.30 -20.72
CA GLU A 63 5.15 -4.35 -21.81
C GLU A 63 4.72 -5.79 -22.11
N ALA A 64 5.67 -6.72 -22.12
CA ALA A 64 5.38 -8.14 -22.35
C ALA A 64 4.59 -8.75 -21.19
N LEU A 65 4.89 -8.36 -19.94
CA LEU A 65 4.12 -8.76 -18.77
C LEU A 65 2.68 -8.24 -18.86
N CYS A 66 2.49 -6.96 -19.17
CA CYS A 66 1.17 -6.36 -19.34
C CYS A 66 0.38 -7.00 -20.50
N ALA A 67 1.03 -7.30 -21.61
CA ALA A 67 0.41 -8.01 -22.72
C ALA A 67 -0.08 -9.43 -22.31
N GLY A 68 0.70 -10.14 -21.48
CA GLY A 68 0.29 -11.41 -20.89
C GLY A 68 -0.89 -11.31 -19.93
N LEU A 69 -1.09 -10.13 -19.32
CA LEU A 69 -2.22 -9.84 -18.43
C LEU A 69 -3.47 -9.35 -19.21
N ALA A 70 -3.33 -8.92 -20.46
CA ALA A 70 -4.41 -8.34 -21.26
C ALA A 70 -5.70 -9.18 -21.37
N PRO A 71 -5.68 -10.54 -21.34
CA PRO A 71 -6.92 -11.32 -21.31
C PRO A 71 -7.74 -11.16 -20.01
N ARG A 72 -7.17 -10.55 -18.97
CA ARG A 72 -7.81 -10.30 -17.68
C ARG A 72 -8.32 -8.86 -17.59
N THR A 73 -9.13 -8.56 -16.58
CA THR A 73 -9.55 -7.18 -16.35
C THR A 73 -8.40 -6.39 -15.74
N LEU A 74 -7.85 -5.43 -16.49
CA LEU A 74 -6.80 -4.53 -16.03
C LEU A 74 -7.42 -3.20 -15.58
N LEU A 75 -7.00 -2.75 -14.39
CA LEU A 75 -7.37 -1.47 -13.81
C LEU A 75 -6.09 -0.65 -13.58
N TYR A 76 -5.97 0.48 -14.27
CA TYR A 76 -4.89 1.45 -14.05
C TYR A 76 -5.35 2.48 -13.02
N LEU A 77 -4.59 2.64 -11.95
CA LEU A 77 -4.87 3.58 -10.84
C LEU A 77 -3.73 4.60 -10.79
N ASP A 78 -3.85 5.62 -11.61
CA ASP A 78 -2.82 6.64 -11.78
C ASP A 78 -3.37 8.02 -11.33
N ALA A 79 -2.64 8.70 -10.44
CA ALA A 79 -3.00 10.05 -10.02
C ALA A 79 -2.85 11.05 -11.18
N PHE A 80 -1.82 10.85 -12.01
CA PHE A 80 -1.57 11.63 -13.21
C PHE A 80 -1.21 10.68 -14.35
N PRO A 81 -2.12 10.45 -15.30
CA PRO A 81 -1.82 9.59 -16.45
C PRO A 81 -0.75 10.28 -17.31
N THR A 82 0.45 9.72 -17.32
CA THR A 82 1.56 10.16 -18.16
C THR A 82 1.89 9.09 -19.18
N GLY A 83 1.76 9.42 -20.46
CA GLY A 83 2.03 8.49 -21.56
C GLY A 83 0.86 7.54 -21.86
N ALA A 84 1.08 6.65 -22.82
CA ALA A 84 0.11 5.61 -23.16
C ALA A 84 0.37 4.37 -22.31
N PRO A 85 -0.67 3.78 -21.69
CA PRO A 85 -0.52 2.53 -20.96
C PRO A 85 -0.18 1.39 -21.93
N PRO A 86 0.54 0.34 -21.45
CA PRO A 86 1.00 -0.77 -22.29
C PRO A 86 -0.14 -1.53 -22.99
N VAL A 87 -1.29 -1.63 -22.33
CA VAL A 87 -2.53 -2.16 -22.92
C VAL A 87 -3.55 -1.02 -22.94
N PRO A 88 -4.12 -0.66 -24.09
CA PRO A 88 -5.08 0.43 -24.18
C PRO A 88 -6.29 0.20 -23.29
N PRO A 89 -6.71 1.17 -22.45
CA PRO A 89 -7.89 1.05 -21.61
C PRO A 89 -9.17 1.15 -22.46
N ALA A 90 -10.19 0.41 -22.09
CA ALA A 90 -11.51 0.47 -22.72
C ALA A 90 -12.29 1.72 -22.31
N ALA A 91 -12.05 2.24 -21.11
CA ALA A 91 -12.69 3.43 -20.57
C ALA A 91 -11.74 4.18 -19.63
N LEU A 92 -11.92 5.48 -19.52
CA LEU A 92 -11.23 6.36 -18.60
C LEU A 92 -12.24 6.94 -17.61
N LEU A 93 -11.98 6.75 -16.32
CA LEU A 93 -12.78 7.31 -15.24
C LEU A 93 -11.91 8.31 -14.47
N SER A 94 -12.46 9.49 -14.21
CA SER A 94 -11.77 10.52 -13.42
C SER A 94 -12.52 10.74 -12.11
N PHE A 95 -11.79 10.74 -11.00
CA PHE A 95 -12.33 10.97 -9.68
C PHE A 95 -11.54 12.08 -9.00
N THR A 96 -12.23 12.97 -8.31
CA THR A 96 -11.62 13.97 -7.45
C THR A 96 -11.69 13.47 -6.01
N ALA A 97 -10.58 12.96 -5.49
CA ALA A 97 -10.49 12.55 -4.09
C ALA A 97 -9.36 13.30 -3.39
N ARG A 98 -9.57 13.69 -2.14
CA ARG A 98 -8.57 14.36 -1.32
C ARG A 98 -8.25 13.49 -0.11
N GLN A 99 -6.97 13.34 0.19
CA GLN A 99 -6.54 12.66 1.41
C GLN A 99 -6.77 13.57 2.63
N LEU A 100 -7.36 13.01 3.67
CA LEU A 100 -7.59 13.69 4.94
C LEU A 100 -6.61 13.19 6.00
N SER A 101 -6.13 14.10 6.83
CA SER A 101 -5.33 13.73 8.00
C SER A 101 -6.18 12.97 9.04
N GLY A 102 -5.55 12.07 9.78
CA GLY A 102 -6.23 11.37 10.88
C GLY A 102 -6.74 12.32 11.96
N TYR A 103 -7.86 12.00 12.56
CA TYR A 103 -8.51 12.85 13.57
C TYR A 103 -7.99 12.63 15.00
N GLY A 104 -7.13 11.63 15.25
CA GLY A 104 -6.72 11.21 16.59
C GLY A 104 -6.15 12.32 17.49
N ILE A 105 -5.43 13.28 16.91
CA ILE A 105 -4.76 14.36 17.65
C ILE A 105 -5.56 15.67 17.63
N ARG A 106 -6.48 15.85 16.66
CA ARG A 106 -7.17 17.14 16.42
C ARG A 106 -8.68 17.02 16.43
N PHE A 107 -9.23 16.29 17.39
CA PHE A 107 -10.68 16.02 17.44
C PHE A 107 -11.55 17.31 17.47
N ALA A 108 -11.06 18.40 18.03
CA ALA A 108 -11.80 19.67 18.06
C ALA A 108 -12.03 20.24 16.65
N SER A 109 -11.00 20.22 15.78
CA SER A 109 -11.15 20.71 14.40
C SER A 109 -12.02 19.78 13.54
N VAL A 110 -11.95 18.47 13.79
CA VAL A 110 -12.78 17.49 13.08
C VAL A 110 -14.27 17.72 13.30
N THR A 111 -14.66 18.21 14.49
CA THR A 111 -16.08 18.51 14.76
C THR A 111 -16.61 19.60 13.83
N GLU A 112 -15.80 20.61 13.53
CA GLU A 112 -16.16 21.68 12.60
C GLU A 112 -16.29 21.14 11.16
N ASP A 113 -15.33 20.32 10.74
CA ASP A 113 -15.36 19.65 9.44
C ASP A 113 -16.59 18.74 9.29
N LEU A 114 -16.95 17.99 10.34
CA LEU A 114 -18.13 17.14 10.35
C LEU A 114 -19.42 17.94 10.21
N LEU A 115 -19.54 19.08 10.88
CA LEU A 115 -20.68 19.97 10.74
C LEU A 115 -20.76 20.57 9.34
N GLN A 116 -19.61 20.85 8.72
CA GLN A 116 -19.55 21.32 7.34
C GLN A 116 -19.99 20.23 6.37
N TYR A 117 -19.47 19.03 6.48
CA TYR A 117 -19.88 17.88 5.68
C TYR A 117 -21.38 17.59 5.81
N GLN A 118 -21.92 17.70 7.02
CA GLN A 118 -23.35 17.50 7.25
C GLN A 118 -24.21 18.56 6.56
N LYS A 119 -23.79 19.84 6.58
CA LYS A 119 -24.48 20.93 5.85
C LYS A 119 -24.44 20.78 4.35
N GLU A 120 -23.38 20.15 3.83
CA GLU A 120 -23.20 19.90 2.40
C GLU A 120 -23.79 18.57 1.95
N ASP A 121 -24.57 17.90 2.82
CA ASP A 121 -25.21 16.60 2.56
C ASP A 121 -24.21 15.47 2.24
N PHE A 122 -23.01 15.49 2.82
CA PHE A 122 -22.10 14.37 2.69
C PHE A 122 -22.52 13.18 3.54
N ALA A 123 -22.38 11.98 3.01
CA ALA A 123 -22.37 10.75 3.78
C ALA A 123 -21.02 10.58 4.45
N VAL A 124 -20.95 10.61 5.77
CA VAL A 124 -19.67 10.59 6.51
C VAL A 124 -19.53 9.30 7.28
N VAL A 125 -18.38 8.64 7.12
CA VAL A 125 -17.97 7.49 7.92
C VAL A 125 -16.77 7.86 8.79
N LEU A 126 -16.91 7.68 10.10
CA LEU A 126 -15.81 7.77 11.06
C LEU A 126 -15.34 6.38 11.40
N LEU A 127 -14.06 6.09 11.19
CA LEU A 127 -13.47 4.80 11.52
C LEU A 127 -12.79 4.87 12.89
N ALA A 128 -13.23 4.02 13.80
CA ALA A 128 -12.61 3.83 15.11
C ALA A 128 -11.94 2.44 15.17
N SER A 129 -10.77 2.33 15.75
CA SER A 129 -9.99 1.08 15.79
C SER A 129 -10.60 0.01 16.70
N SER A 130 -11.61 0.35 17.51
CA SER A 130 -12.34 -0.62 18.37
C SER A 130 -13.73 -0.11 18.71
N ARG A 131 -14.61 -1.05 19.10
CA ARG A 131 -15.97 -0.71 19.57
C ARG A 131 -15.96 0.27 20.74
N ARG A 132 -15.08 0.06 21.70
CA ARG A 132 -14.94 0.97 22.85
C ARG A 132 -14.62 2.41 22.44
N LYS A 133 -13.73 2.56 21.44
CA LYS A 133 -13.41 3.88 20.91
C LYS A 133 -14.57 4.46 20.10
N ALA A 134 -15.31 3.64 19.36
CA ALA A 134 -16.50 4.09 18.65
C ALA A 134 -17.57 4.65 19.60
N ASP A 135 -17.82 3.96 20.71
CA ASP A 135 -18.77 4.42 21.73
C ASP A 135 -18.30 5.71 22.43
N ALA A 136 -17.00 5.81 22.75
CA ALA A 136 -16.41 7.03 23.30
C ALA A 136 -16.51 8.21 22.31
N LEU A 137 -16.23 7.97 21.04
CA LEU A 137 -16.33 8.95 19.97
C LEU A 137 -17.77 9.43 19.80
N GLN A 138 -18.75 8.53 19.84
CA GLN A 138 -20.16 8.88 19.80
C GLN A 138 -20.57 9.77 20.97
N ALA A 139 -20.12 9.44 22.20
CA ALA A 139 -20.40 10.27 23.39
C ALA A 139 -19.83 11.68 23.23
N MET A 140 -18.59 11.81 22.77
CA MET A 140 -17.94 13.10 22.52
C MET A 140 -18.65 13.92 21.45
N LEU A 141 -19.07 13.30 20.35
CA LEU A 141 -19.83 13.97 19.29
C LEU A 141 -21.20 14.46 19.80
N ARG A 142 -21.85 13.64 20.63
CA ARG A 142 -23.14 14.01 21.26
C ARG A 142 -23.02 15.24 22.17
N GLU A 143 -21.94 15.37 22.93
CA GLU A 143 -21.66 16.57 23.74
C GLU A 143 -21.53 17.81 22.84
N LYS A 144 -20.98 17.66 21.65
CA LYS A 144 -20.86 18.73 20.64
C LYS A 144 -22.11 18.92 19.78
N ARG A 145 -23.22 18.23 20.12
CA ARG A 145 -24.49 18.25 19.38
C ARG A 145 -24.39 17.75 17.93
N VAL A 146 -23.41 16.90 17.66
CA VAL A 146 -23.27 16.19 16.37
C VAL A 146 -23.91 14.82 16.52
N PHE A 147 -24.98 14.58 15.76
CA PHE A 147 -25.69 13.30 15.79
C PHE A 147 -24.97 12.28 14.92
N SER A 148 -24.62 11.15 15.50
CA SER A 148 -23.97 10.04 14.81
C SER A 148 -24.61 8.70 15.21
N ALA A 149 -24.61 7.75 14.30
CA ALA A 149 -25.01 6.37 14.54
C ALA A 149 -23.74 5.50 14.63
N VAL A 150 -23.80 4.43 15.41
CA VAL A 150 -22.71 3.42 15.44
C VAL A 150 -23.21 2.21 14.68
N ASP A 151 -22.51 1.86 13.60
CA ASP A 151 -22.70 0.63 12.83
C ASP A 151 -21.34 -0.08 12.72
N GLU A 152 -21.16 -1.17 13.47
CA GLU A 152 -19.87 -1.84 13.54
C GLU A 152 -19.34 -2.35 12.21
N ARG A 153 -20.21 -2.78 11.32
CA ARG A 153 -19.82 -3.51 10.12
C ARG A 153 -20.03 -2.73 8.82
N LEU A 154 -20.67 -1.57 8.91
CA LEU A 154 -20.96 -0.71 7.76
C LEU A 154 -21.41 -1.53 6.53
N HIS A 155 -22.61 -2.08 6.59
CA HIS A 155 -23.16 -2.88 5.49
C HIS A 155 -23.48 -2.05 4.25
N ASP A 156 -23.92 -0.79 4.48
CA ASP A 156 -24.31 0.13 3.42
C ASP A 156 -23.69 1.50 3.65
N LEU A 157 -23.61 2.30 2.59
CA LEU A 157 -23.22 3.70 2.68
C LEU A 157 -24.24 4.47 3.52
N PRO A 158 -23.81 5.35 4.42
CA PRO A 158 -24.71 6.22 5.16
C PRO A 158 -25.57 7.04 4.22
N ALA A 159 -26.78 7.37 4.65
CA ALA A 159 -27.61 8.33 3.92
C ALA A 159 -26.93 9.72 3.89
N PRO A 160 -27.20 10.55 2.85
CA PRO A 160 -26.69 11.92 2.78
C PRO A 160 -26.95 12.71 4.05
N GLY A 161 -25.98 13.52 4.47
CA GLY A 161 -26.05 14.32 5.70
C GLY A 161 -25.94 13.52 7.00
N ARG A 162 -25.69 12.20 6.94
CA ARG A 162 -25.55 11.36 8.12
C ARG A 162 -24.09 11.01 8.41
N ILE A 163 -23.80 10.95 9.70
CA ILE A 163 -22.48 10.56 10.22
C ILE A 163 -22.64 9.18 10.86
N THR A 164 -21.88 8.21 10.38
CA THR A 164 -21.86 6.84 10.92
C THR A 164 -20.46 6.52 11.44
N ILE A 165 -20.40 5.95 12.63
CA ILE A 165 -19.15 5.48 13.23
C ILE A 165 -19.08 3.97 13.00
N ALA A 166 -18.02 3.52 12.34
CA ALA A 166 -17.77 2.11 12.08
C ALA A 166 -16.47 1.64 12.77
N VAL A 167 -16.38 0.34 13.01
CA VAL A 167 -15.17 -0.26 13.57
C VAL A 167 -14.29 -0.72 12.43
N GLY A 168 -13.11 -0.11 12.32
CA GLY A 168 -12.15 -0.41 11.26
C GLY A 168 -10.96 0.55 11.33
N GLY A 169 -10.03 0.39 10.40
CA GLY A 169 -8.84 1.25 10.32
C GLY A 169 -8.43 1.47 8.88
N LEU A 170 -8.07 2.71 8.58
CA LEU A 170 -7.35 3.11 7.39
C LEU A 170 -6.16 3.95 7.84
N SER A 171 -5.06 3.89 7.09
CA SER A 171 -3.88 4.72 7.37
C SER A 171 -4.16 6.22 7.26
N ALA A 172 -5.08 6.60 6.37
CA ALA A 172 -5.54 7.97 6.20
C ALA A 172 -7.01 7.99 5.79
N GLY A 173 -7.70 9.06 6.14
CA GLY A 173 -9.04 9.33 5.63
C GLY A 173 -9.00 9.89 4.21
N PHE A 174 -10.15 10.01 3.60
CA PHE A 174 -10.32 10.68 2.32
C PHE A 174 -11.71 11.30 2.19
N ASP A 175 -11.85 12.30 1.36
CA ASP A 175 -13.14 12.77 0.88
C ASP A 175 -13.25 12.61 -0.64
N PHE A 176 -14.48 12.40 -1.07
CA PHE A 176 -14.85 12.27 -2.47
C PHE A 176 -16.00 13.24 -2.77
N PRO A 177 -15.67 14.50 -3.12
CA PRO A 177 -16.68 15.55 -3.28
C PRO A 177 -17.73 15.24 -4.35
N ASP A 178 -17.33 14.63 -5.47
CA ASP A 178 -18.23 14.30 -6.57
C ASP A 178 -19.33 13.31 -6.15
N GLY A 179 -19.01 12.40 -5.21
CA GLY A 179 -19.95 11.45 -4.63
C GLY A 179 -20.54 11.90 -3.30
N LYS A 180 -20.18 13.08 -2.80
CA LYS A 180 -20.58 13.58 -1.48
C LYS A 180 -20.34 12.56 -0.36
N PHE A 181 -19.17 11.98 -0.34
CA PHE A 181 -18.78 10.94 0.59
C PHE A 181 -17.46 11.26 1.25
N ALA A 182 -17.34 11.05 2.56
CA ALA A 182 -16.10 11.24 3.30
C ALA A 182 -15.87 10.11 4.30
N VAL A 183 -14.63 9.63 4.37
CA VAL A 183 -14.17 8.69 5.38
C VAL A 183 -13.08 9.35 6.20
N LEU A 184 -13.31 9.48 7.49
CA LEU A 184 -12.31 9.98 8.43
C LEU A 184 -11.75 8.80 9.22
N ALA A 185 -10.44 8.63 9.17
CA ALA A 185 -9.74 7.60 9.92
C ALA A 185 -9.16 8.19 11.21
N GLU A 186 -9.03 7.35 12.23
CA GLU A 186 -8.35 7.73 13.46
C GLU A 186 -6.90 8.19 13.18
N GLY A 187 -6.30 7.68 12.11
CA GLY A 187 -4.90 7.84 11.75
C GLY A 187 -4.04 6.84 12.53
N GLU A 188 -2.83 6.63 12.08
CA GLU A 188 -1.83 6.02 12.94
C GLU A 188 -1.61 6.97 14.12
N ALA A 189 -1.90 6.51 15.33
CA ALA A 189 -1.24 7.08 16.47
C ALA A 189 0.25 6.96 16.17
N ASP A 190 0.99 8.09 16.18
CA ASP A 190 2.44 8.04 16.15
C ASP A 190 2.85 6.85 17.03
N PRO A 191 3.64 5.89 16.51
CA PRO A 191 4.03 4.75 17.31
C PRO A 191 4.52 5.35 18.62
N PRO A 192 4.02 4.92 19.80
CA PRO A 192 4.43 5.50 21.06
C PRO A 192 5.94 5.50 20.96
N GLU A 193 6.52 6.72 20.96
CA GLU A 193 7.96 6.87 20.99
C GLU A 193 8.40 5.87 22.03
N LEU A 194 8.93 4.74 21.61
CA LEU A 194 9.50 3.78 22.52
C LEU A 194 10.65 4.53 23.14
N ALA A 195 10.31 5.28 24.20
CA ALA A 195 11.25 5.83 25.14
C ALA A 195 11.91 4.68 25.89
N GLY A 196 12.38 3.72 25.09
CA GLY A 196 13.44 2.82 25.48
C GLY A 196 14.73 3.64 25.43
N PRO A 197 15.58 3.56 26.46
CA PRO A 197 16.85 4.25 26.42
C PRO A 197 17.52 3.92 25.08
N ARG A 198 17.85 4.94 24.27
CA ARG A 198 18.69 4.80 23.09
C ARG A 198 19.88 3.98 23.51
N ARG A 199 19.89 2.70 23.16
CA ARG A 199 21.09 1.89 23.27
C ARG A 199 22.09 2.57 22.34
N THR A 200 22.97 3.36 22.92
CA THR A 200 24.18 3.79 22.23
C THR A 200 24.83 2.52 21.66
N PRO A 201 25.09 2.46 20.36
CA PRO A 201 25.81 1.33 19.82
C PRO A 201 27.12 1.21 20.62
N PRO A 202 27.51 0.01 21.02
CA PRO A 202 28.80 -0.18 21.72
C PRO A 202 29.90 0.44 20.84
N PRO A 203 30.92 1.09 21.45
CA PRO A 203 32.00 1.67 20.69
C PRO A 203 32.63 0.59 19.81
N ALA A 204 32.89 0.95 18.56
CA ALA A 204 33.46 0.07 17.53
C ALA A 204 34.94 -0.29 17.84
N SER A 205 35.21 -0.86 18.99
CA SER A 205 36.49 -1.39 19.37
C SER A 205 36.37 -2.89 19.52
N GLY A 206 36.85 -3.62 18.52
CA GLY A 206 36.98 -5.07 18.59
C GLY A 206 36.31 -5.87 17.49
N TRP A 207 36.33 -5.39 16.26
CA TRP A 207 36.10 -6.27 15.12
C TRP A 207 37.36 -7.12 14.91
N ASN A 208 37.33 -8.36 15.41
CA ASN A 208 38.34 -9.36 15.13
C ASN A 208 37.84 -10.20 13.94
N PRO A 209 38.43 -10.07 12.73
CA PRO A 209 37.98 -10.85 11.58
C PRO A 209 38.70 -12.21 11.62
N SER A 210 38.14 -13.18 12.32
CA SER A 210 38.37 -14.60 12.02
C SER A 210 37.50 -15.52 12.87
N PRO A 211 36.45 -16.06 12.28
CA PRO A 211 36.22 -17.47 12.45
C PRO A 211 36.30 -18.17 11.07
N THR A 212 37.27 -19.07 10.96
CA THR A 212 37.25 -20.14 9.97
C THR A 212 35.99 -20.98 10.20
N TRP A 213 35.03 -20.87 9.25
CA TRP A 213 33.80 -21.63 9.28
C TRP A 213 34.06 -23.09 8.87
N PRO A 214 33.56 -24.07 9.62
CA PRO A 214 33.58 -25.46 9.15
C PRO A 214 32.62 -25.63 7.99
N PRO A 215 32.96 -26.39 6.93
CA PRO A 215 32.07 -26.63 5.80
C PRO A 215 30.84 -27.44 6.25
N GLY A 216 29.64 -26.93 5.98
CA GLY A 216 28.38 -27.67 6.17
C GLY A 216 27.31 -27.07 7.07
N THR A 217 27.50 -25.87 7.62
CA THR A 217 26.44 -25.20 8.42
C THR A 217 25.55 -24.33 7.54
N TRP A 218 24.34 -24.79 7.30
CA TRP A 218 23.26 -24.01 6.71
C TRP A 218 22.64 -23.13 7.78
N TRP A 219 22.66 -21.83 7.60
CA TRP A 219 21.97 -20.90 8.47
C TRP A 219 20.52 -20.73 8.03
N SER A 220 19.59 -21.14 8.86
CA SER A 220 18.26 -20.55 8.81
C SER A 220 18.27 -19.28 9.64
N THR A 221 18.52 -18.13 9.01
CA THR A 221 18.27 -16.84 9.64
C THR A 221 16.78 -16.60 9.65
N SER A 222 16.14 -16.92 10.77
CA SER A 222 14.86 -16.31 11.13
C SER A 222 15.11 -14.86 11.50
N THR A 223 15.39 -14.03 10.50
CA THR A 223 15.27 -12.60 10.64
C THR A 223 13.79 -12.30 10.56
N THR A 224 13.15 -12.10 11.70
CA THR A 224 11.92 -11.33 11.77
C THR A 224 12.25 -9.90 11.32
N ALA A 225 12.42 -9.72 10.02
CA ALA A 225 12.22 -8.45 9.41
C ALA A 225 10.72 -8.19 9.52
N SER A 226 10.30 -7.29 10.38
CA SER A 226 9.03 -6.63 10.27
C SER A 226 9.07 -5.89 8.93
N ALA A 227 8.72 -6.65 7.87
CA ALA A 227 8.38 -6.08 6.60
C ALA A 227 7.12 -5.27 6.86
N GLY A 228 7.28 -3.96 6.97
CA GLY A 228 6.16 -3.06 6.76
C GLY A 228 5.60 -3.43 5.39
N LEU A 229 4.45 -4.09 5.39
CA LEU A 229 3.67 -4.33 4.20
C LEU A 229 3.27 -2.94 3.70
N TRP A 230 4.02 -2.43 2.74
CA TRP A 230 3.50 -1.40 1.86
C TRP A 230 2.52 -2.11 0.94
N ALA A 231 1.23 -2.07 1.32
CA ALA A 231 0.17 -2.43 0.40
C ALA A 231 0.23 -1.43 -0.75
N TRP A 232 0.47 -1.96 -1.93
CA TRP A 232 0.34 -1.29 -3.21
C TRP A 232 -1.11 -1.29 -3.64
#